data_d9ea1c335591ad980f37aa86678bed4a
#
_entry.id   d9ea1c335591ad980f37aa86678bed4a
#
_cell.length_a   1.000
_cell.length_b   1.000
_cell.length_c   1.000
_cell.angle_alpha   90.00
_cell.angle_beta   90.00
_cell.angle_gamma   90.00
#
_symmetry.space_group_name_H-M   'P 1'
#
loop_
_entity.id
_entity.type
_entity.pdbx_description
1 polymer ?
#
loop_
_entity_poly.entity_id
_entity_poly.type
_entity_poly.pdbx_seq_one_letter_code
_entity_poly.pdbx_strand_id
1 'polypeptide(L)'
;MKPSDFRRHYGVHWQTFTSMITAYQAAQAKKKKSGRPPALTLEEQILFTLEFWREYPSVFHHGFDWGIHETTGLRTVERVENALIASGLFSLPSKRALREAVDLEVVVVDVAETPIERPKKSNDDFTAVRKSVTRSKAR
;
A
#
# COMPACT_ATOMS: atom_id res chain seq x y z
N MET A 1 -16.69 -15.84 -9.15
CA MET A 1 -16.79 -14.35 -9.14
C MET A 1 -16.50 -13.82 -10.53
N LYS A 2 -17.26 -12.82 -11.04
CA LYS A 2 -16.98 -12.18 -12.34
C LYS A 2 -15.74 -11.29 -12.25
N PRO A 3 -14.98 -11.09 -13.35
CA PRO A 3 -13.78 -10.23 -13.31
C PRO A 3 -14.04 -8.79 -12.87
N SER A 4 -15.20 -8.23 -13.21
CA SER A 4 -15.66 -6.92 -12.76
C SER A 4 -15.86 -6.85 -11.25
N ASP A 5 -16.46 -7.90 -10.67
CA ASP A 5 -16.76 -7.97 -9.25
C ASP A 5 -15.47 -8.18 -8.45
N PHE A 6 -14.52 -8.96 -8.99
CA PHE A 6 -13.20 -9.15 -8.42
C PHE A 6 -12.45 -7.81 -8.32
N ARG A 7 -12.40 -7.05 -9.42
CA ARG A 7 -11.77 -5.73 -9.41
C ARG A 7 -12.46 -4.77 -8.45
N ARG A 8 -13.81 -4.82 -8.39
CA ARG A 8 -14.57 -3.98 -7.47
C ARG A 8 -14.30 -4.33 -6.01
N HIS A 9 -14.07 -5.61 -5.70
CA HIS A 9 -13.85 -6.09 -4.33
C HIS A 9 -12.41 -5.92 -3.89
N TYR A 10 -11.43 -6.31 -4.71
CA TYR A 10 -10.01 -6.34 -4.35
C TYR A 10 -9.17 -5.18 -4.93
N GLY A 11 -9.74 -4.33 -5.77
CA GLY A 11 -9.07 -3.15 -6.33
C GLY A 11 -8.12 -3.42 -7.50
N VAL A 12 -7.81 -4.68 -7.80
CA VAL A 12 -6.86 -5.07 -8.85
C VAL A 12 -7.51 -5.92 -9.94
N HIS A 13 -6.93 -5.95 -11.13
CA HIS A 13 -7.33 -6.86 -12.18
C HIS A 13 -6.89 -8.29 -11.87
N TRP A 14 -7.62 -9.27 -12.40
CA TRP A 14 -7.29 -10.69 -12.26
C TRP A 14 -5.87 -11.03 -12.72
N GLN A 15 -5.42 -10.43 -13.81
CA GLN A 15 -4.06 -10.60 -14.34
C GLN A 15 -3.00 -10.11 -13.34
N THR A 16 -3.24 -8.96 -12.71
CA THR A 16 -2.35 -8.42 -11.66
C THR A 16 -2.30 -9.36 -10.46
N PHE A 17 -3.44 -9.87 -10.03
CA PHE A 17 -3.52 -10.86 -8.96
C PHE A 17 -2.73 -12.14 -9.27
N THR A 18 -2.85 -12.67 -10.50
CA THR A 18 -2.06 -13.83 -10.95
C THR A 18 -0.55 -13.54 -10.91
N SER A 19 -0.15 -12.34 -11.31
CA SER A 19 1.27 -11.92 -11.22
C SER A 19 1.74 -11.82 -9.77
N MET A 20 0.89 -11.36 -8.85
CA MET A 20 1.18 -11.33 -7.41
C MET A 20 1.35 -12.74 -6.84
N ILE A 21 0.49 -13.70 -7.22
CA ILE A 21 0.62 -15.10 -6.81
C ILE A 21 1.98 -15.65 -7.25
N THR A 22 2.35 -15.46 -8.52
CA THR A 22 3.62 -15.95 -9.05
C THR A 22 4.82 -15.36 -8.31
N ALA A 23 4.82 -14.05 -8.07
CA ALA A 23 5.87 -13.37 -7.32
C ALA A 23 5.97 -13.86 -5.88
N TYR A 24 4.82 -14.05 -5.22
CA TYR A 24 4.76 -14.51 -3.85
C TYR A 24 5.19 -15.97 -3.70
N GLN A 25 4.79 -16.85 -4.63
CA GLN A 25 5.23 -18.24 -4.69
C GLN A 25 6.75 -18.34 -4.84
N ALA A 26 7.35 -17.54 -5.74
CA ALA A 26 8.79 -17.48 -5.92
C ALA A 26 9.53 -17.04 -4.65
N ALA A 27 8.97 -16.09 -3.90
CA ALA A 27 9.53 -15.65 -2.62
C ALA A 27 9.42 -16.74 -1.54
N GLN A 28 8.30 -17.46 -1.49
CA GLN A 28 8.11 -18.56 -0.54
C GLN A 28 9.02 -19.76 -0.83
N ALA A 29 9.27 -20.08 -2.10
CA ALA A 29 10.17 -21.16 -2.50
C ALA A 29 11.63 -20.94 -2.05
N LYS A 30 12.04 -19.68 -1.86
CA LYS A 30 13.39 -19.34 -1.35
C LYS A 30 13.58 -19.59 0.15
N LYS A 31 12.51 -19.90 0.89
CA LYS A 31 12.60 -20.14 2.33
C LYS A 31 13.33 -21.45 2.63
N LYS A 32 14.39 -21.35 3.43
CA LYS A 32 15.23 -22.51 3.82
C LYS A 32 14.59 -23.41 4.90
N LYS A 33 13.64 -22.90 5.66
CA LYS A 33 13.00 -23.64 6.76
C LYS A 33 11.48 -23.62 6.57
N SER A 34 10.87 -24.79 6.62
CA SER A 34 9.43 -24.96 6.75
C SER A 34 9.06 -24.76 8.23
N GLY A 35 8.18 -23.81 8.52
CA GLY A 35 7.58 -23.66 9.85
C GLY A 35 6.23 -24.39 9.93
N ARG A 36 5.42 -24.07 10.95
CA ARG A 36 4.02 -24.48 11.02
C ARG A 36 3.30 -24.02 9.76
N PRO A 37 2.47 -24.85 9.12
CA PRO A 37 1.66 -24.47 7.98
C PRO A 37 0.87 -23.20 8.30
N PRO A 38 0.79 -22.24 7.37
CA PRO A 38 -0.01 -21.05 7.58
C PRO A 38 -1.51 -21.40 7.61
N ALA A 39 -2.29 -20.62 8.35
CA ALA A 39 -3.75 -20.80 8.42
C ALA A 39 -4.45 -20.47 7.09
N LEU A 40 -3.87 -19.57 6.29
CA LEU A 40 -4.36 -19.16 4.99
C LEU A 40 -3.47 -19.71 3.88
N THR A 41 -4.07 -20.12 2.77
CA THR A 41 -3.35 -20.49 1.54
C THR A 41 -2.58 -19.29 0.96
N LEU A 42 -1.69 -19.50 0.01
CA LEU A 42 -0.94 -18.40 -0.63
C LEU A 42 -1.86 -17.38 -1.30
N GLU A 43 -2.89 -17.86 -1.96
CA GLU A 43 -3.88 -17.01 -2.63
C GLU A 43 -4.70 -16.22 -1.62
N GLU A 44 -5.17 -16.86 -0.56
CA GLU A 44 -5.91 -16.23 0.52
C GLU A 44 -5.07 -15.17 1.25
N GLN A 45 -3.77 -15.38 1.45
CA GLN A 45 -2.89 -14.38 2.04
C GLN A 45 -2.81 -13.11 1.20
N ILE A 46 -2.78 -13.23 -0.14
CA ILE A 46 -2.79 -12.09 -1.04
C ILE A 46 -4.16 -11.42 -1.03
N LEU A 47 -5.25 -12.18 -1.10
CA LEU A 47 -6.62 -11.63 -1.05
C LEU A 47 -6.87 -10.89 0.26
N PHE A 48 -6.48 -11.48 1.39
CA PHE A 48 -6.50 -10.84 2.70
C PHE A 48 -5.78 -9.50 2.72
N THR A 49 -4.59 -9.45 2.12
CA THR A 49 -3.78 -8.24 2.05
C THR A 49 -4.40 -7.18 1.14
N LEU A 50 -4.94 -7.57 -0.03
CA LEU A 50 -5.60 -6.66 -0.96
C LEU A 50 -6.87 -6.03 -0.35
N GLU A 51 -7.66 -6.82 0.35
CA GLU A 51 -8.85 -6.35 1.05
C GLU A 51 -8.46 -5.39 2.19
N PHE A 52 -7.43 -5.74 2.96
CA PHE A 52 -6.90 -4.86 4.00
C PHE A 52 -6.45 -3.49 3.44
N TRP A 53 -5.73 -3.47 2.32
CA TRP A 53 -5.29 -2.21 1.71
C TRP A 53 -6.44 -1.39 1.15
N ARG A 54 -7.47 -2.06 0.64
CA ARG A 54 -8.59 -1.38 0.01
C ARG A 54 -9.55 -0.75 1.01
N GLU A 55 -9.98 -1.51 2.02
CA GLU A 55 -11.00 -1.11 2.98
C GLU A 55 -10.40 -0.49 4.25
N TYR A 56 -9.12 -0.74 4.49
CA TYR A 56 -8.38 -0.30 5.67
C TYR A 56 -9.11 -0.57 7.00
N PRO A 57 -9.69 -1.76 7.20
CA PRO A 57 -10.39 -2.12 8.41
C PRO A 57 -9.43 -2.19 9.61
N SER A 58 -9.95 -2.19 10.84
CA SER A 58 -9.09 -2.54 11.96
C SER A 58 -8.58 -3.97 11.81
N VAL A 59 -7.32 -4.22 12.16
CA VAL A 59 -6.69 -5.56 12.04
C VAL A 59 -7.46 -6.62 12.81
N PHE A 60 -8.09 -6.22 13.93
CA PHE A 60 -8.93 -7.09 14.73
C PHE A 60 -10.16 -7.60 13.95
N HIS A 61 -10.96 -6.68 13.38
CA HIS A 61 -12.15 -7.06 12.63
C HIS A 61 -11.81 -7.86 11.38
N HIS A 62 -10.79 -7.42 10.64
CA HIS A 62 -10.34 -8.12 9.46
C HIS A 62 -9.84 -9.55 9.75
N GLY A 63 -9.06 -9.69 10.83
CA GLY A 63 -8.64 -11.02 11.30
C GLY A 63 -9.82 -11.90 11.71
N PHE A 64 -10.82 -11.32 12.39
CA PHE A 64 -12.02 -12.04 12.81
C PHE A 64 -12.82 -12.55 11.60
N ASP A 65 -13.04 -11.71 10.59
CA ASP A 65 -13.78 -12.07 9.37
C ASP A 65 -13.10 -13.21 8.59
N TRP A 66 -11.78 -13.26 8.62
CA TRP A 66 -10.98 -14.32 7.99
C TRP A 66 -10.66 -15.50 8.92
N GLY A 67 -11.18 -15.51 10.15
CA GLY A 67 -10.98 -16.58 11.12
C GLY A 67 -9.52 -16.73 11.59
N ILE A 68 -8.73 -15.66 11.60
CA ILE A 68 -7.35 -15.64 12.08
C ILE A 68 -7.16 -14.58 13.16
N HIS A 69 -6.17 -14.81 14.02
CA HIS A 69 -5.84 -13.83 15.05
C HIS A 69 -5.21 -12.56 14.45
N GLU A 70 -5.49 -11.40 15.00
CA GLU A 70 -5.01 -10.09 14.53
C GLU A 70 -3.50 -10.04 14.28
N THR A 71 -2.68 -10.59 15.19
CA THR A 71 -1.22 -10.63 15.01
C THR A 71 -0.80 -11.51 13.83
N THR A 72 -1.58 -12.56 13.52
CA THR A 72 -1.35 -13.40 12.34
C THR A 72 -1.71 -12.62 11.07
N GLY A 73 -2.82 -11.87 11.12
CA GLY A 73 -3.23 -10.97 10.03
C GLY A 73 -2.14 -9.96 9.70
N LEU A 74 -1.68 -9.20 10.70
CA LEU A 74 -0.62 -8.21 10.52
C LEU A 74 0.66 -8.81 9.91
N ARG A 75 1.13 -9.92 10.47
CA ARG A 75 2.32 -10.62 9.93
C ARG A 75 2.10 -11.17 8.53
N THR A 76 0.86 -11.45 8.15
CA THR A 76 0.52 -11.90 6.79
C THR A 76 0.64 -10.74 5.81
N VAL A 77 0.07 -9.57 6.14
CA VAL A 77 0.19 -8.35 5.34
C VAL A 77 1.67 -8.00 5.14
N GLU A 78 2.45 -7.85 6.21
CA GLU A 78 3.89 -7.54 6.14
C GLU A 78 4.68 -8.53 5.28
N ARG A 79 4.34 -9.82 5.36
CA ARG A 79 5.01 -10.87 4.60
C ARG A 79 4.72 -10.78 3.11
N VAL A 80 3.46 -10.51 2.74
CA VAL A 80 3.05 -10.33 1.35
C VAL A 80 3.66 -9.07 0.78
N GLU A 81 3.59 -7.94 1.50
CA GLU A 81 4.22 -6.67 1.12
C GLU A 81 5.71 -6.83 0.81
N ASN A 82 6.46 -7.37 1.77
CA ASN A 82 7.89 -7.56 1.62
C ASN A 82 8.24 -8.45 0.42
N ALA A 83 7.45 -9.49 0.18
CA ALA A 83 7.67 -10.38 -0.95
C ALA A 83 7.37 -9.71 -2.30
N LEU A 84 6.29 -8.94 -2.38
CA LEU A 84 5.91 -8.22 -3.60
C LEU A 84 6.92 -7.10 -3.92
N ILE A 85 7.36 -6.33 -2.94
CA ILE A 85 8.38 -5.30 -3.10
C ILE A 85 9.71 -5.94 -3.56
N ALA A 86 10.13 -7.02 -2.91
CA ALA A 86 11.36 -7.73 -3.25
C ALA A 86 11.34 -8.36 -4.64
N SER A 87 10.16 -8.61 -5.22
CA SER A 87 10.04 -9.11 -6.59
C SER A 87 10.46 -8.09 -7.67
N GLY A 88 10.45 -6.80 -7.33
CA GLY A 88 10.70 -5.68 -8.26
C GLY A 88 9.56 -5.41 -9.26
N LEU A 89 8.51 -6.24 -9.28
CA LEU A 89 7.35 -6.08 -10.17
C LEU A 89 6.33 -5.06 -9.63
N PHE A 90 6.33 -4.85 -8.31
CA PHE A 90 5.38 -3.99 -7.59
C PHE A 90 6.17 -2.92 -6.83
N SER A 91 6.67 -1.93 -7.55
CA SER A 91 7.38 -0.78 -6.98
C SER A 91 6.76 0.52 -7.46
N LEU A 92 6.75 1.51 -6.58
CA LEU A 92 6.37 2.87 -7.01
C LEU A 92 7.45 3.41 -7.95
N PRO A 93 7.04 4.06 -9.05
CA PRO A 93 8.00 4.70 -9.95
C PRO A 93 8.79 5.78 -9.19
N SER A 94 10.09 5.89 -9.46
CA SER A 94 10.92 6.93 -8.88
C SER A 94 10.43 8.32 -9.33
N LYS A 95 10.75 9.36 -8.56
CA LYS A 95 10.44 10.75 -8.95
C LYS A 95 10.98 11.11 -10.34
N ARG A 96 12.11 10.53 -10.73
CA ARG A 96 12.71 10.71 -12.05
C ARG A 96 11.87 10.03 -13.13
N ALA A 97 11.48 8.77 -12.92
CA ALA A 97 10.63 8.03 -13.83
C ALA A 97 9.25 8.71 -14.01
N LEU A 98 8.68 9.28 -12.95
CA LEU A 98 7.44 10.05 -13.02
C LEU A 98 7.59 11.36 -13.83
N ARG A 99 8.76 12.03 -13.77
CA ARG A 99 9.02 13.24 -14.56
C ARG A 99 9.31 12.94 -16.03
N GLU A 100 9.89 11.79 -16.32
CA GLU A 100 10.23 11.34 -17.69
C GLU A 100 9.05 10.63 -18.38
N ALA A 101 7.99 10.24 -17.63
CA ALA A 101 6.78 9.64 -18.18
C ALA A 101 5.96 10.72 -18.91
N VAL A 102 6.00 10.66 -20.24
CA VAL A 102 5.37 11.65 -21.13
C VAL A 102 3.84 11.59 -21.13
N ASP A 103 3.25 10.48 -20.63
CA ASP A 103 1.80 10.20 -20.69
C ASP A 103 1.04 10.44 -19.37
N LEU A 104 1.60 11.22 -18.45
CA LEU A 104 0.88 11.56 -17.21
C LEU A 104 -0.08 12.74 -17.46
N GLU A 105 -1.33 12.44 -17.74
CA GLU A 105 -2.38 13.47 -17.89
C GLU A 105 -2.78 14.12 -16.56
N VAL A 106 -2.80 13.34 -15.48
CA VAL A 106 -3.22 13.81 -14.14
C VAL A 106 -2.39 13.17 -13.03
N VAL A 107 -1.87 14.00 -12.14
CA VAL A 107 -1.27 13.57 -10.86
C VAL A 107 -2.16 14.05 -9.73
N VAL A 108 -2.76 13.11 -8.98
CA VAL A 108 -3.51 13.41 -7.77
C VAL A 108 -2.56 13.32 -6.58
N VAL A 109 -2.41 14.42 -5.87
CA VAL A 109 -1.61 14.48 -4.62
C VAL A 109 -2.58 14.64 -3.47
N ASP A 110 -2.62 13.64 -2.59
CA ASP A 110 -3.31 13.75 -1.32
C ASP A 110 -2.39 14.43 -0.31
N VAL A 111 -2.83 15.56 0.23
CA VAL A 111 -2.08 16.35 1.22
C VAL A 111 -2.90 16.39 2.51
N ALA A 112 -2.42 15.70 3.54
CA ALA A 112 -2.95 15.81 4.88
C ALA A 112 -2.27 16.96 5.63
N GLU A 113 -3.04 17.94 6.10
CA GLU A 113 -2.55 18.96 7.01
C GLU A 113 -2.62 18.44 8.45
N THR A 114 -1.45 18.25 9.07
CA THR A 114 -1.38 17.93 10.50
C THR A 114 -1.26 19.25 11.28
N PRO A 115 -2.21 19.57 12.19
CA PRO A 115 -2.09 20.76 13.03
C PRO A 115 -0.87 20.61 13.94
N ILE A 116 0.07 21.53 13.82
CA ILE A 116 1.26 21.59 14.67
C ILE A 116 0.97 22.58 15.80
N GLU A 117 1.25 22.18 17.04
CA GLU A 117 1.17 23.05 18.18
C GLU A 117 2.17 24.22 18.00
N ARG A 118 1.67 25.45 18.05
CA ARG A 118 2.50 26.63 17.84
C ARG A 118 3.49 26.79 18.98
N PRO A 119 4.80 26.90 18.71
CA PRO A 119 5.78 27.18 19.77
C PRO A 119 5.47 28.52 20.43
N LYS A 120 5.53 28.59 21.75
CA LYS A 120 5.21 29.78 22.56
C LYS A 120 6.20 30.96 22.39
N LYS A 121 7.29 30.79 21.63
CA LYS A 121 8.31 31.83 21.37
C LYS A 121 8.53 31.98 19.87
N SER A 122 8.37 33.25 19.41
CA SER A 122 8.67 33.76 18.06
C SER A 122 7.99 33.05 16.90
N ASN A 123 7.05 33.77 16.29
CA ASN A 123 6.21 33.30 15.18
C ASN A 123 6.85 33.59 13.79
N ASP A 124 8.04 34.20 13.74
CA ASP A 124 8.57 34.84 12.53
C ASP A 124 9.11 33.83 11.52
N ASP A 125 9.67 32.71 12.00
CA ASP A 125 10.24 31.68 11.14
C ASP A 125 9.18 30.82 10.44
N PHE A 126 8.01 30.65 11.06
CA PHE A 126 6.91 29.84 10.48
C PHE A 126 6.00 30.59 9.50
N THR A 127 6.01 31.92 9.54
CA THR A 127 5.27 32.77 8.61
C THR A 127 5.98 32.90 7.25
N ALA A 128 7.29 32.69 7.19
CA ALA A 128 8.06 32.76 5.95
C ALA A 128 7.68 31.68 4.92
N VAL A 129 7.34 30.46 5.39
CA VAL A 129 6.94 29.35 4.52
C VAL A 129 5.57 29.62 3.87
N ARG A 130 4.64 30.25 4.58
CA ARG A 130 3.30 30.56 4.05
C ARG A 130 3.31 31.62 2.95
N LYS A 131 4.27 32.55 2.98
CA LYS A 131 4.41 33.62 1.97
C LYS A 131 5.00 33.10 0.64
N SER A 132 5.78 32.04 0.66
CA SER A 132 6.37 31.47 -0.55
C SER A 132 5.39 30.65 -1.40
N VAL A 133 4.40 30.03 -0.76
CA VAL A 133 3.38 29.18 -1.45
C VAL A 133 2.34 30.04 -2.18
N THR A 134 2.04 31.25 -1.67
CA THR A 134 1.02 32.13 -2.27
C THR A 134 1.55 32.91 -3.48
N ARG A 135 2.87 33.00 -3.67
CA ARG A 135 3.49 33.80 -4.75
C ARG A 135 3.65 33.06 -6.09
N SER A 136 3.40 31.76 -6.14
CA SER A 136 3.53 30.94 -7.37
C SER A 136 2.21 30.79 -8.17
N LYS A 137 1.14 31.51 -7.80
CA LYS A 137 -0.16 31.48 -8.49
C LYS A 137 -0.48 32.70 -9.37
N ALA A 138 0.48 33.56 -9.65
CA ALA A 138 0.29 34.71 -10.53
C ALA A 138 1.41 34.76 -11.58
N ARG A 139 1.26 33.92 -12.63
CA ARG A 139 1.66 34.23 -14.00
C ARG A 139 1.13 33.17 -14.96
#